data_45b5b15d2294e59c73d07e00c1e5599f
#
_entry.id   45b5b15d2294e59c73d07e00c1e5599f
#
_cell.length_a   1.000
_cell.length_b   1.000
_cell.length_c   1.000
_cell.angle_alpha   90.00
_cell.angle_beta   90.00
_cell.angle_gamma   90.00
#
_symmetry.space_group_name_H-M   'P 1'
#
loop_
_entity.id
_entity.type
_entity.pdbx_description
1 polymer ?
#
loop_
_entity_poly.entity_id
_entity_poly.type
_entity_poly.pdbx_seq_one_letter_code
_entity_poly.pdbx_strand_id
1 'polypeptide(L)'
;VYKRQVPMVAFTGNVTTDGLGSDSFQEAYIEGITMPITKHNFTVRRVEDLADTMRAAFRIAQSGRKGPVLVDIPKDITVAVCEFTPKKPEPIRTVVTFDEQQVKWAADIINGAQRPLVYFGGGVRSAASCQPLRDLLKKAEIPATHTLMAAGVVPYGDPMNIGMVGMHGCYTSNRAVADCDVLIAVGTRFSDRVALNPKTFAKNATIIQIDIDASELGKNVDVDLSIVGDAAYVLNAMLPLVEEKKHPDWMKMIHEWQAQDYHPVSDASRLMPHQVIGEVCNQCGPEAVYVTDVGQHQ
;
A
#
# COMPACT_ATOMS: atom_id res chain seq x y z
N VAL A 1 1.31 -8.04 -10.22
CA VAL A 1 0.07 -7.24 -10.30
C VAL A 1 -0.77 -7.44 -9.06
N TYR A 2 -1.20 -8.68 -8.72
CA TYR A 2 -2.02 -8.97 -7.54
C TYR A 2 -1.40 -8.47 -6.23
N LYS A 3 -0.16 -8.88 -5.92
CA LYS A 3 0.54 -8.46 -4.68
C LYS A 3 0.82 -6.95 -4.60
N ARG A 4 0.95 -6.28 -5.76
CA ARG A 4 1.20 -4.84 -5.84
C ARG A 4 -0.07 -4.01 -5.91
N GLN A 5 -1.26 -4.67 -5.89
CA GLN A 5 -2.56 -4.00 -5.89
C GLN A 5 -2.76 -3.06 -7.10
N VAL A 6 -2.26 -3.48 -8.27
CA VAL A 6 -2.45 -2.73 -9.51
C VAL A 6 -3.85 -3.00 -10.05
N PRO A 7 -4.70 -1.99 -10.23
CA PRO A 7 -5.99 -2.15 -10.87
C PRO A 7 -5.78 -2.42 -12.36
N MET A 8 -6.06 -3.64 -12.78
CA MET A 8 -5.88 -4.09 -14.16
C MET A 8 -7.09 -4.93 -14.56
N VAL A 9 -7.54 -4.77 -15.80
CA VAL A 9 -8.49 -5.70 -16.42
C VAL A 9 -7.75 -6.44 -17.51
N ALA A 10 -7.69 -7.77 -17.38
CA ALA A 10 -7.10 -8.66 -18.38
C ALA A 10 -8.21 -9.27 -19.23
N PHE A 11 -8.04 -9.28 -20.55
CA PHE A 11 -8.95 -9.91 -21.49
C PHE A 11 -8.30 -11.15 -22.06
N THR A 12 -9.03 -12.28 -22.03
CA THR A 12 -8.61 -13.54 -22.64
C THR A 12 -9.64 -13.97 -23.68
N GLY A 13 -9.19 -14.70 -24.68
CA GLY A 13 -10.06 -15.40 -25.63
C GLY A 13 -10.16 -16.86 -25.27
N ASN A 14 -11.27 -17.49 -25.63
CA ASN A 14 -11.53 -18.89 -25.39
C ASN A 14 -12.25 -19.53 -26.62
N VAL A 15 -12.47 -20.83 -26.54
CA VAL A 15 -13.32 -21.55 -27.50
C VAL A 15 -14.72 -20.95 -27.53
N THR A 16 -15.60 -21.43 -28.42
CA THR A 16 -17.01 -21.00 -28.46
C THR A 16 -17.73 -21.38 -27.15
N THR A 17 -18.80 -20.68 -26.82
CA THR A 17 -19.61 -20.97 -25.63
C THR A 17 -20.09 -22.43 -25.55
N ASP A 18 -20.43 -23.05 -26.68
CA ASP A 18 -20.82 -24.47 -26.74
C ASP A 18 -19.64 -25.42 -26.48
N GLY A 19 -18.41 -24.98 -26.71
CA GLY A 19 -17.20 -25.75 -26.48
C GLY A 19 -16.67 -25.69 -25.06
N LEU A 20 -17.17 -24.77 -24.24
CA LEU A 20 -16.70 -24.59 -22.86
C LEU A 20 -17.11 -25.79 -21.98
N GLY A 21 -16.13 -26.39 -21.30
CA GLY A 21 -16.31 -27.53 -20.39
C GLY A 21 -16.40 -28.88 -21.10
N SER A 22 -16.00 -28.94 -22.38
CA SER A 22 -16.06 -30.18 -23.19
C SER A 22 -14.69 -30.72 -23.62
N ASP A 23 -13.58 -30.21 -22.99
CA ASP A 23 -12.20 -30.53 -23.37
C ASP A 23 -11.92 -30.25 -24.87
N SER A 24 -12.52 -29.17 -25.39
CA SER A 24 -12.34 -28.72 -26.76
C SER A 24 -10.88 -28.37 -27.06
N PHE A 25 -10.47 -28.54 -28.32
CA PHE A 25 -9.11 -28.16 -28.76
C PHE A 25 -8.82 -26.69 -28.42
N GLN A 26 -7.71 -26.44 -27.68
CA GLN A 26 -7.29 -25.14 -27.17
C GLN A 26 -8.21 -24.51 -26.08
N GLU A 27 -9.13 -25.27 -25.52
CA GLU A 27 -9.86 -24.83 -24.35
C GLU A 27 -8.92 -24.68 -23.15
N ALA A 28 -9.10 -23.63 -22.37
CA ALA A 28 -8.43 -23.44 -21.08
C ALA A 28 -9.44 -23.00 -20.03
N TYR A 29 -9.47 -23.67 -18.88
CA TYR A 29 -10.25 -23.23 -17.73
C TYR A 29 -9.55 -22.04 -17.05
N ILE A 30 -9.47 -20.92 -17.77
CA ILE A 30 -8.71 -19.73 -17.38
C ILE A 30 -9.24 -19.09 -16.09
N GLU A 31 -10.55 -19.17 -15.85
CA GLU A 31 -11.17 -18.70 -14.61
C GLU A 31 -10.57 -19.42 -13.39
N GLY A 32 -10.54 -20.75 -13.40
CA GLY A 32 -9.95 -21.56 -12.32
C GLY A 32 -8.44 -21.33 -12.14
N ILE A 33 -7.71 -21.18 -13.25
CA ILE A 33 -6.25 -20.90 -13.21
C ILE A 33 -5.97 -19.55 -12.57
N THR A 34 -6.78 -18.54 -12.82
CA THR A 34 -6.52 -17.15 -12.38
C THR A 34 -7.27 -16.75 -11.10
N MET A 35 -8.20 -17.56 -10.62
CA MET A 35 -8.95 -17.31 -9.39
C MET A 35 -8.06 -16.91 -8.19
N PRO A 36 -6.94 -17.58 -7.89
CA PRO A 36 -6.12 -17.25 -6.73
C PRO A 36 -5.30 -15.96 -6.87
N ILE A 37 -5.23 -15.38 -8.07
CA ILE A 37 -4.40 -14.19 -8.36
C ILE A 37 -5.19 -13.00 -8.89
N THR A 38 -6.51 -13.08 -8.90
CA THR A 38 -7.43 -12.02 -9.34
C THR A 38 -8.45 -11.68 -8.26
N LYS A 39 -9.01 -10.48 -8.32
CA LYS A 39 -10.15 -10.09 -7.47
C LYS A 39 -11.45 -10.74 -7.91
N HIS A 40 -11.61 -10.89 -9.21
CA HIS A 40 -12.79 -11.48 -9.80
C HIS A 40 -12.50 -11.94 -11.23
N ASN A 41 -13.23 -12.94 -11.67
CA ASN A 41 -13.19 -13.47 -13.04
C ASN A 41 -14.61 -13.45 -13.62
N PHE A 42 -14.69 -13.17 -14.90
CA PHE A 42 -15.91 -13.26 -15.68
C PHE A 42 -15.66 -14.11 -16.91
N THR A 43 -16.60 -15.00 -17.23
CA THR A 43 -16.71 -15.62 -18.55
C THR A 43 -17.99 -15.12 -19.21
N VAL A 44 -17.87 -14.38 -20.31
CA VAL A 44 -19.00 -13.77 -21.02
C VAL A 44 -19.69 -14.85 -21.86
N ARG A 45 -20.95 -15.20 -21.55
CA ARG A 45 -21.70 -16.26 -22.24
C ARG A 45 -22.74 -15.73 -23.21
N ARG A 46 -23.05 -14.44 -23.18
CA ARG A 46 -24.02 -13.76 -24.07
C ARG A 46 -23.46 -12.38 -24.41
N VAL A 47 -23.60 -12.02 -25.69
CA VAL A 47 -23.08 -10.71 -26.16
C VAL A 47 -23.77 -9.51 -25.49
N GLU A 48 -25.03 -9.64 -25.10
CA GLU A 48 -25.80 -8.62 -24.42
C GLU A 48 -25.17 -8.25 -23.04
N ASP A 49 -24.51 -9.22 -22.38
CA ASP A 49 -23.90 -9.05 -21.06
C ASP A 49 -22.49 -8.44 -21.16
N LEU A 50 -21.87 -8.41 -22.34
CA LEU A 50 -20.48 -7.99 -22.53
C LEU A 50 -20.23 -6.58 -21.99
N ALA A 51 -21.05 -5.61 -22.37
CA ALA A 51 -20.84 -4.20 -21.99
C ALA A 51 -20.98 -3.97 -20.48
N ASP A 52 -21.92 -4.61 -19.82
CA ASP A 52 -22.11 -4.48 -18.37
C ASP A 52 -21.04 -5.26 -17.58
N THR A 53 -20.59 -6.40 -18.09
CA THR A 53 -19.43 -7.15 -17.57
C THR A 53 -18.16 -6.30 -17.62
N MET A 54 -17.90 -5.63 -18.73
CA MET A 54 -16.75 -4.72 -18.87
C MET A 54 -16.80 -3.59 -17.82
N ARG A 55 -17.94 -2.94 -17.65
CA ARG A 55 -18.11 -1.89 -16.64
C ARG A 55 -17.90 -2.44 -15.23
N ALA A 56 -18.43 -3.62 -14.94
CA ALA A 56 -18.25 -4.29 -13.66
C ALA A 56 -16.78 -4.62 -13.40
N ALA A 57 -16.06 -5.14 -14.39
CA ALA A 57 -14.65 -5.49 -14.30
C ALA A 57 -13.78 -4.26 -13.93
N PHE A 58 -13.95 -3.15 -14.63
CA PHE A 58 -13.23 -1.91 -14.32
C PHE A 58 -13.58 -1.35 -12.93
N ARG A 59 -14.86 -1.41 -12.55
CA ARG A 59 -15.30 -0.97 -11.22
C ARG A 59 -14.69 -1.83 -10.11
N ILE A 60 -14.74 -3.17 -10.25
CA ILE A 60 -14.20 -4.10 -9.27
C ILE A 60 -12.68 -3.93 -9.14
N ALA A 61 -11.95 -3.82 -10.26
CA ALA A 61 -10.50 -3.63 -10.23
C ALA A 61 -10.07 -2.42 -9.40
N GLN A 62 -10.85 -1.34 -9.39
CA GLN A 62 -10.54 -0.06 -8.76
C GLN A 62 -11.18 0.13 -7.38
N SER A 63 -12.15 -0.71 -6.98
CA SER A 63 -12.86 -0.58 -5.70
C SER A 63 -12.05 -1.18 -4.54
N GLY A 64 -12.20 -0.65 -3.33
CA GLY A 64 -11.59 -1.17 -2.11
C GLY A 64 -10.07 -1.43 -2.26
N ARG A 65 -9.58 -2.58 -1.82
CA ARG A 65 -8.23 -3.03 -2.14
C ARG A 65 -8.13 -3.30 -3.64
N LYS A 66 -7.40 -2.47 -4.36
CA LYS A 66 -7.25 -2.55 -5.81
C LYS A 66 -6.56 -3.84 -6.25
N GLY A 67 -6.90 -4.34 -7.44
CA GLY A 67 -6.30 -5.57 -7.95
C GLY A 67 -6.82 -5.96 -9.33
N PRO A 68 -6.27 -7.02 -9.95
CA PRO A 68 -6.61 -7.46 -11.28
C PRO A 68 -7.98 -8.16 -11.33
N VAL A 69 -8.67 -7.97 -12.44
CA VAL A 69 -9.89 -8.68 -12.82
C VAL A 69 -9.68 -9.27 -14.21
N LEU A 70 -10.18 -10.49 -14.44
CA LEU A 70 -10.10 -11.14 -15.73
C LEU A 70 -11.49 -11.18 -16.36
N VAL A 71 -11.55 -10.95 -17.67
CA VAL A 71 -12.75 -11.14 -18.51
C VAL A 71 -12.39 -12.07 -19.66
N ASP A 72 -12.94 -13.27 -19.63
CA ASP A 72 -12.78 -14.27 -20.67
C ASP A 72 -13.92 -14.13 -21.68
N ILE A 73 -13.56 -13.98 -22.96
CA ILE A 73 -14.50 -13.71 -24.05
C ILE A 73 -14.43 -14.83 -25.08
N PRO A 74 -15.39 -15.76 -25.07
CA PRO A 74 -15.46 -16.82 -26.07
C PRO A 74 -15.53 -16.28 -27.50
N LYS A 75 -15.01 -17.07 -28.45
CA LYS A 75 -14.88 -16.70 -29.87
C LYS A 75 -16.18 -16.27 -30.51
N ASP A 76 -17.27 -16.99 -30.26
CA ASP A 76 -18.59 -16.68 -30.80
C ASP A 76 -19.15 -15.35 -30.30
N ILE A 77 -18.84 -14.97 -29.05
CA ILE A 77 -19.22 -13.67 -28.48
C ILE A 77 -18.52 -12.53 -29.22
N THR A 78 -17.27 -12.72 -29.68
CA THR A 78 -16.52 -11.68 -30.38
C THR A 78 -17.09 -11.33 -31.77
N VAL A 79 -17.87 -12.21 -32.36
CA VAL A 79 -18.52 -12.02 -33.70
C VAL A 79 -20.03 -11.82 -33.60
N ALA A 80 -20.62 -12.02 -32.42
CA ALA A 80 -22.04 -11.82 -32.21
C ALA A 80 -22.42 -10.34 -32.27
N VAL A 81 -23.65 -10.06 -32.66
CA VAL A 81 -24.19 -8.69 -32.79
C VAL A 81 -25.39 -8.54 -31.86
N CYS A 82 -25.45 -7.43 -31.12
CA CYS A 82 -26.61 -7.07 -30.30
C CYS A 82 -26.93 -5.59 -30.42
N GLU A 83 -28.13 -5.20 -30.02
CA GLU A 83 -28.45 -3.79 -29.84
C GLU A 83 -27.71 -3.24 -28.64
N PHE A 84 -27.08 -2.10 -28.80
CA PHE A 84 -26.26 -1.46 -27.75
C PHE A 84 -26.67 -0.01 -27.52
N THR A 85 -27.02 0.31 -26.29
CA THR A 85 -27.24 1.68 -25.85
C THR A 85 -26.06 2.14 -24.98
N PRO A 86 -25.27 3.17 -25.42
CA PRO A 86 -24.18 3.69 -24.63
C PRO A 86 -24.67 4.24 -23.28
N LYS A 87 -24.00 3.80 -22.21
CA LYS A 87 -24.22 4.32 -20.84
C LYS A 87 -22.96 5.05 -20.39
N LYS A 88 -23.12 6.18 -19.70
CA LYS A 88 -21.98 6.87 -19.07
C LYS A 88 -21.37 5.98 -17.97
N PRO A 89 -20.05 5.97 -17.81
CA PRO A 89 -19.41 5.28 -16.69
C PRO A 89 -19.95 5.80 -15.35
N GLU A 90 -20.28 4.88 -14.46
CA GLU A 90 -20.62 5.24 -13.09
C GLU A 90 -19.33 5.61 -12.32
N PRO A 91 -19.36 6.66 -11.50
CA PRO A 91 -18.22 6.97 -10.64
C PRO A 91 -17.97 5.83 -9.66
N ILE A 92 -16.70 5.53 -9.43
CA ILE A 92 -16.31 4.53 -8.44
C ILE A 92 -16.64 5.11 -7.07
N ARG A 93 -17.62 4.50 -6.40
CA ARG A 93 -17.96 4.87 -5.03
C ARG A 93 -16.97 4.18 -4.09
N THR A 94 -16.15 4.94 -3.40
CA THR A 94 -15.43 4.44 -2.24
C THR A 94 -16.43 4.29 -1.11
N VAL A 95 -16.60 3.06 -0.63
CA VAL A 95 -17.43 2.84 0.57
C VAL A 95 -16.60 3.30 1.75
N VAL A 96 -17.00 4.44 2.33
CA VAL A 96 -16.35 5.03 3.50
C VAL A 96 -17.14 4.60 4.73
N THR A 97 -16.80 3.43 5.24
CA THR A 97 -17.33 2.99 6.54
C THR A 97 -16.14 2.65 7.42
N PHE A 98 -15.99 3.39 8.50
CA PHE A 98 -15.10 3.05 9.60
C PHE A 98 -15.85 3.31 10.91
N ASP A 99 -15.43 2.66 11.97
CA ASP A 99 -16.00 2.88 13.30
C ASP A 99 -15.39 4.15 13.90
N GLU A 100 -16.22 5.18 14.07
CA GLU A 100 -15.80 6.46 14.67
C GLU A 100 -15.31 6.29 16.11
N GLN A 101 -15.82 5.30 16.84
CA GLN A 101 -15.37 5.03 18.20
C GLN A 101 -13.95 4.48 18.21
N GLN A 102 -13.60 3.60 17.26
CA GLN A 102 -12.23 3.12 17.11
C GLN A 102 -11.26 4.26 16.74
N VAL A 103 -11.70 5.22 15.92
CA VAL A 103 -10.90 6.40 15.58
C VAL A 103 -10.64 7.26 16.82
N LYS A 104 -11.64 7.46 17.70
CA LYS A 104 -11.47 8.17 18.98
C LYS A 104 -10.49 7.45 19.88
N TRP A 105 -10.64 6.14 20.06
CA TRP A 105 -9.69 5.34 20.86
C TRP A 105 -8.27 5.43 20.31
N ALA A 106 -8.10 5.38 19.00
CA ALA A 106 -6.79 5.56 18.37
C ALA A 106 -6.19 6.94 18.69
N ALA A 107 -6.98 8.01 18.60
CA ALA A 107 -6.53 9.35 18.95
C ALA A 107 -6.16 9.47 20.44
N ASP A 108 -6.95 8.88 21.35
CA ASP A 108 -6.65 8.87 22.79
C ASP A 108 -5.33 8.14 23.09
N ILE A 109 -5.08 6.98 22.45
CA ILE A 109 -3.82 6.24 22.59
C ILE A 109 -2.65 7.10 22.08
N ILE A 110 -2.79 7.74 20.91
CA ILE A 110 -1.76 8.61 20.33
C ILE A 110 -1.47 9.80 21.23
N ASN A 111 -2.51 10.45 21.77
CA ASN A 111 -2.37 11.59 22.66
C ASN A 111 -1.65 11.23 23.99
N GLY A 112 -1.81 9.98 24.46
CA GLY A 112 -1.12 9.44 25.64
C GLY A 112 0.34 9.05 25.40
N ALA A 113 0.76 8.84 24.17
CA ALA A 113 2.06 8.30 23.82
C ALA A 113 3.24 9.22 24.21
N GLN A 114 4.36 8.61 24.57
CA GLN A 114 5.64 9.31 24.82
C GLN A 114 6.62 9.08 23.67
N ARG A 115 6.56 7.94 23.02
CA ARG A 115 7.42 7.55 21.89
C ARG A 115 6.59 7.00 20.73
N PRO A 116 5.65 7.81 20.20
CA PRO A 116 4.83 7.37 19.07
C PRO A 116 5.68 7.23 17.82
N LEU A 117 5.31 6.25 16.97
CA LEU A 117 5.91 6.02 15.67
C LEU A 117 4.81 5.70 14.64
N VAL A 118 4.85 6.36 13.50
CA VAL A 118 4.03 5.96 12.36
C VAL A 118 4.83 5.03 11.45
N TYR A 119 4.22 3.89 11.11
CA TYR A 119 4.70 2.95 10.11
C TYR A 119 3.73 2.88 8.95
N PHE A 120 4.11 3.40 7.79
CA PHE A 120 3.20 3.50 6.66
C PHE A 120 3.66 2.70 5.43
N GLY A 121 2.68 2.19 4.71
CA GLY A 121 2.89 1.34 3.55
C GLY A 121 2.22 1.85 2.27
N GLY A 122 2.15 0.99 1.26
CA GLY A 122 1.58 1.33 -0.05
C GLY A 122 0.12 1.78 -0.04
N GLY A 123 -0.62 1.54 1.05
CA GLY A 123 -2.01 1.98 1.21
C GLY A 123 -2.18 3.50 1.29
N VAL A 124 -1.12 4.25 1.64
CA VAL A 124 -1.15 5.72 1.72
C VAL A 124 -0.60 6.44 0.48
N ARG A 125 -0.41 5.74 -0.63
CA ARG A 125 0.14 6.37 -1.86
C ARG A 125 -0.82 7.25 -2.64
N SER A 126 -2.09 7.29 -2.29
CA SER A 126 -3.04 8.18 -2.97
C SER A 126 -2.79 9.64 -2.57
N ALA A 127 -3.01 10.58 -3.50
CA ALA A 127 -2.92 12.00 -3.18
C ALA A 127 -3.85 12.40 -2.01
N ALA A 128 -5.00 11.73 -1.89
CA ALA A 128 -5.97 11.97 -0.82
C ALA A 128 -5.47 11.53 0.56
N SER A 129 -4.55 10.55 0.66
CA SER A 129 -4.02 10.05 1.93
C SER A 129 -2.64 10.61 2.29
N CYS A 130 -1.85 11.05 1.32
CA CYS A 130 -0.52 11.61 1.57
C CYS A 130 -0.57 12.85 2.46
N GLN A 131 -1.43 13.81 2.16
CA GLN A 131 -1.47 15.07 2.90
C GLN A 131 -1.98 14.89 4.33
N PRO A 132 -3.11 14.19 4.61
CA PRO A 132 -3.54 13.91 5.99
C PRO A 132 -2.49 13.17 6.82
N LEU A 133 -1.71 12.27 6.21
CA LEU A 133 -0.60 11.61 6.90
C LEU A 133 0.47 12.63 7.33
N ARG A 134 0.94 13.47 6.40
CA ARG A 134 1.95 14.50 6.69
C ARG A 134 1.47 15.50 7.74
N ASP A 135 0.20 15.88 7.67
CA ASP A 135 -0.42 16.80 8.64
C ASP A 135 -0.45 16.18 10.05
N LEU A 136 -0.75 14.87 10.14
CA LEU A 136 -0.71 14.14 11.41
C LEU A 136 0.73 14.13 11.99
N LEU A 137 1.71 13.76 11.17
CA LEU A 137 3.12 13.71 11.60
C LEU A 137 3.59 15.08 12.11
N LYS A 138 3.27 16.15 11.38
CA LYS A 138 3.65 17.51 11.74
C LYS A 138 2.93 18.00 12.99
N LYS A 139 1.62 17.75 13.10
CA LYS A 139 0.78 18.21 14.22
C LYS A 139 1.25 17.64 15.55
N ALA A 140 1.52 16.36 15.58
CA ALA A 140 1.90 15.66 16.82
C ALA A 140 3.40 15.33 16.91
N GLU A 141 4.24 15.90 16.04
CA GLU A 141 5.70 15.66 15.97
C GLU A 141 6.04 14.15 16.07
N ILE A 142 5.38 13.33 15.26
CA ILE A 142 5.57 11.89 15.26
C ILE A 142 6.55 11.49 14.17
N PRO A 143 7.70 10.87 14.49
CA PRO A 143 8.59 10.31 13.47
C PRO A 143 7.89 9.17 12.72
N ALA A 144 8.27 8.99 11.45
CA ALA A 144 7.63 8.04 10.58
C ALA A 144 8.64 7.22 9.77
N THR A 145 8.39 5.92 9.72
CA THR A 145 9.13 4.96 8.89
C THR A 145 8.22 4.34 7.85
N HIS A 146 8.79 3.90 6.74
CA HIS A 146 8.00 3.44 5.61
C HIS A 146 8.46 2.09 5.04
N THR A 147 7.57 1.44 4.31
CA THR A 147 7.95 0.34 3.42
C THR A 147 8.50 0.88 2.12
N LEU A 148 9.25 0.06 1.36
CA LEU A 148 9.70 0.41 0.02
C LEU A 148 8.55 0.92 -0.88
N MET A 149 7.35 0.34 -0.74
CA MET A 149 6.17 0.73 -1.53
C MET A 149 5.62 2.11 -1.22
N ALA A 150 6.06 2.72 -0.14
CA ALA A 150 5.62 4.05 0.29
C ALA A 150 6.76 5.09 0.28
N ALA A 151 7.91 4.74 -0.28
CA ALA A 151 9.00 5.70 -0.50
C ALA A 151 8.48 6.93 -1.27
N GLY A 152 8.81 8.12 -0.79
CA GLY A 152 8.36 9.40 -1.37
C GLY A 152 7.00 9.92 -0.88
N VAL A 153 6.20 9.14 -0.14
CA VAL A 153 4.96 9.64 0.49
C VAL A 153 5.27 10.77 1.48
N VAL A 154 6.26 10.58 2.35
CA VAL A 154 6.88 11.66 3.12
C VAL A 154 8.20 11.98 2.43
N PRO A 155 8.47 13.24 2.03
CA PRO A 155 9.66 13.58 1.30
C PRO A 155 10.95 13.17 2.01
N TYR A 156 11.97 12.82 1.21
CA TYR A 156 13.31 12.65 1.74
C TYR A 156 13.82 14.01 2.26
N GLY A 157 14.36 14.01 3.47
CA GLY A 157 14.80 15.26 4.14
C GLY A 157 13.71 15.94 4.98
N ASP A 158 12.45 15.45 4.97
CA ASP A 158 11.47 15.83 5.98
C ASP A 158 11.96 15.32 7.35
N PRO A 159 12.03 16.18 8.40
CA PRO A 159 12.53 15.77 9.71
C PRO A 159 11.75 14.63 10.36
N MET A 160 10.49 14.42 9.97
CA MET A 160 9.69 13.29 10.46
C MET A 160 9.95 11.99 9.70
N ASN A 161 10.60 12.02 8.53
CA ASN A 161 10.96 10.83 7.79
C ASN A 161 12.28 10.23 8.29
N ILE A 162 12.19 9.14 9.05
CA ILE A 162 13.37 8.46 9.60
C ILE A 162 13.84 7.26 8.75
N GLY A 163 13.35 7.16 7.52
CA GLY A 163 13.79 6.17 6.54
C GLY A 163 12.95 4.90 6.49
N MET A 164 13.46 3.92 5.77
CA MET A 164 12.79 2.63 5.55
C MET A 164 13.07 1.66 6.70
N VAL A 165 12.07 0.86 7.08
CA VAL A 165 12.18 -0.19 8.09
C VAL A 165 12.31 -1.58 7.46
N GLY A 166 12.87 -2.53 8.19
CA GLY A 166 12.96 -3.94 7.84
C GLY A 166 14.37 -4.39 7.47
N MET A 167 14.46 -5.52 6.77
CA MET A 167 15.73 -6.18 6.41
C MET A 167 16.69 -5.26 5.64
N HIS A 168 16.14 -4.40 4.79
CA HIS A 168 16.89 -3.42 4.00
C HIS A 168 16.71 -1.99 4.52
N GLY A 169 16.19 -1.85 5.74
CA GLY A 169 15.96 -0.56 6.39
C GLY A 169 17.19 -0.02 7.08
N CYS A 170 17.14 1.26 7.47
CA CYS A 170 18.21 1.88 8.24
C CYS A 170 18.16 1.47 9.71
N TYR A 171 19.25 1.67 10.41
CA TYR A 171 19.39 1.37 11.82
C TYR A 171 18.36 2.14 12.66
N THR A 172 18.24 3.44 12.42
CA THR A 172 17.27 4.33 13.11
C THR A 172 15.85 3.79 13.04
N SER A 173 15.35 3.44 11.85
CA SER A 173 13.99 2.96 11.68
C SER A 173 13.73 1.65 12.42
N ASN A 174 14.69 0.72 12.37
CA ASN A 174 14.58 -0.55 13.05
C ASN A 174 14.63 -0.39 14.58
N ARG A 175 15.47 0.51 15.09
CA ARG A 175 15.52 0.87 16.51
C ARG A 175 14.24 1.56 16.98
N ALA A 176 13.72 2.50 16.20
CA ALA A 176 12.49 3.21 16.52
C ALA A 176 11.29 2.25 16.65
N VAL A 177 11.16 1.25 15.77
CA VAL A 177 10.14 0.21 15.89
C VAL A 177 10.30 -0.64 17.16
N ALA A 178 11.55 -0.93 17.57
CA ALA A 178 11.80 -1.73 18.77
C ALA A 178 11.50 -0.97 20.08
N ASP A 179 11.68 0.35 20.08
CA ASP A 179 11.67 1.18 21.29
C ASP A 179 10.43 2.11 21.39
N CYS A 180 9.57 2.19 20.37
CA CYS A 180 8.31 2.95 20.43
C CYS A 180 7.35 2.36 21.48
N ASP A 181 6.48 3.19 22.04
CA ASP A 181 5.39 2.80 22.93
C ASP A 181 4.03 2.72 22.23
N VAL A 182 3.88 3.42 21.11
CA VAL A 182 2.71 3.33 20.21
C VAL A 182 3.19 3.24 18.77
N LEU A 183 2.74 2.21 18.05
CA LEU A 183 3.00 2.02 16.62
C LEU A 183 1.70 2.20 15.83
N ILE A 184 1.63 3.24 15.01
CA ILE A 184 0.49 3.52 14.14
C ILE A 184 0.80 2.98 12.74
N ALA A 185 0.28 1.82 12.41
CA ALA A 185 0.51 1.13 11.13
C ALA A 185 -0.59 1.50 10.13
N VAL A 186 -0.24 2.22 9.05
CA VAL A 186 -1.20 2.75 8.08
C VAL A 186 -0.96 2.16 6.69
N GLY A 187 -1.92 1.37 6.19
CA GLY A 187 -1.87 0.77 4.86
C GLY A 187 -0.66 -0.14 4.64
N THR A 188 -0.30 -0.92 5.66
CA THR A 188 0.86 -1.82 5.65
C THR A 188 0.49 -3.22 6.14
N ARG A 189 1.15 -4.25 5.56
CA ARG A 189 0.81 -5.66 5.78
C ARG A 189 1.69 -6.38 6.79
N PHE A 190 2.65 -5.72 7.42
CA PHE A 190 3.67 -6.38 8.25
C PHE A 190 4.30 -7.58 7.53
N SER A 191 4.88 -7.33 6.33
CA SER A 191 5.48 -8.42 5.56
C SER A 191 6.68 -9.04 6.27
N ASP A 192 7.03 -10.26 5.87
CA ASP A 192 8.20 -11.01 6.33
C ASP A 192 9.53 -10.25 6.17
N ARG A 193 9.61 -9.30 5.25
CA ARG A 193 10.79 -8.45 5.04
C ARG A 193 10.91 -7.31 6.06
N VAL A 194 9.85 -7.05 6.80
CA VAL A 194 9.79 -6.01 7.85
C VAL A 194 9.63 -6.65 9.23
N ALA A 195 8.60 -7.45 9.43
CA ALA A 195 8.38 -8.18 10.66
C ALA A 195 9.04 -9.56 10.56
N LEU A 196 10.38 -9.60 10.55
CA LEU A 196 11.18 -10.84 10.45
C LEU A 196 10.83 -11.85 11.53
N ASN A 197 10.55 -11.38 12.74
CA ASN A 197 9.99 -12.17 13.83
C ASN A 197 8.75 -11.45 14.36
N PRO A 198 7.55 -11.86 13.92
CA PRO A 198 6.30 -11.22 14.33
C PRO A 198 6.10 -11.16 15.85
N LYS A 199 6.56 -12.17 16.59
CA LYS A 199 6.40 -12.23 18.06
C LYS A 199 7.24 -11.21 18.83
N THR A 200 8.26 -10.67 18.21
CA THR A 200 9.16 -9.67 18.84
C THR A 200 9.12 -8.32 18.16
N PHE A 201 8.34 -8.20 17.08
CA PHE A 201 8.18 -6.94 16.37
C PHE A 201 7.36 -5.95 17.19
N ALA A 202 7.94 -4.79 17.47
CA ALA A 202 7.32 -3.73 18.28
C ALA A 202 6.68 -4.23 19.61
N LYS A 203 7.31 -5.21 20.26
CA LYS A 203 6.73 -5.98 21.39
C LYS A 203 6.35 -5.14 22.61
N ASN A 204 6.86 -3.92 22.71
CA ASN A 204 6.61 -3.01 23.84
C ASN A 204 5.59 -1.92 23.47
N ALA A 205 5.11 -1.90 22.24
CA ALA A 205 4.23 -0.87 21.72
C ALA A 205 2.76 -1.36 21.71
N THR A 206 1.86 -0.43 21.98
CA THR A 206 0.45 -0.58 21.58
C THR A 206 0.36 -0.38 20.06
N ILE A 207 -0.12 -1.39 19.34
CA ILE A 207 -0.16 -1.39 17.88
C ILE A 207 -1.56 -1.04 17.40
N ILE A 208 -1.68 0.08 16.65
CA ILE A 208 -2.89 0.49 15.94
C ILE A 208 -2.68 0.17 14.46
N GLN A 209 -3.57 -0.62 13.85
CA GLN A 209 -3.50 -0.92 12.41
C GLN A 209 -4.71 -0.37 11.67
N ILE A 210 -4.44 0.40 10.62
CA ILE A 210 -5.43 0.98 9.70
C ILE A 210 -5.23 0.37 8.33
N ASP A 211 -6.22 -0.36 7.83
CA ASP A 211 -6.18 -0.93 6.48
C ASP A 211 -7.58 -0.97 5.86
N ILE A 212 -7.64 -0.85 4.53
CA ILE A 212 -8.89 -0.96 3.77
C ILE A 212 -9.38 -2.41 3.68
N ASP A 213 -8.49 -3.38 3.87
CA ASP A 213 -8.75 -4.80 3.78
C ASP A 213 -8.78 -5.43 5.18
N ALA A 214 -9.97 -5.77 5.65
CA ALA A 214 -10.14 -6.41 6.95
C ALA A 214 -9.33 -7.71 7.11
N SER A 215 -9.01 -8.41 6.01
CA SER A 215 -8.22 -9.65 6.04
C SER A 215 -6.72 -9.44 6.32
N GLU A 216 -6.22 -8.21 6.25
CA GLU A 216 -4.84 -7.87 6.57
C GLU A 216 -4.67 -7.44 8.05
N LEU A 217 -5.76 -7.14 8.75
CA LEU A 217 -5.72 -6.71 10.15
C LEU A 217 -5.39 -7.89 11.08
N GLY A 218 -4.36 -7.72 11.91
CA GLY A 218 -3.92 -8.76 12.85
C GLY A 218 -3.37 -10.05 12.22
N LYS A 219 -3.14 -10.07 10.90
CA LYS A 219 -2.77 -11.29 10.16
C LYS A 219 -1.36 -11.78 10.45
N ASN A 220 -0.39 -10.91 10.50
CA ASN A 220 1.03 -11.26 10.66
C ASN A 220 1.60 -10.83 12.01
N VAL A 221 1.07 -9.77 12.59
CA VAL A 221 1.45 -9.24 13.91
C VAL A 221 0.17 -9.02 14.68
N ASP A 222 0.15 -9.41 15.94
CA ASP A 222 -0.98 -9.12 16.83
C ASP A 222 -1.12 -7.60 16.99
N VAL A 223 -2.35 -7.09 16.93
CA VAL A 223 -2.63 -5.66 17.03
C VAL A 223 -3.64 -5.38 18.14
N ASP A 224 -3.47 -4.27 18.85
CA ASP A 224 -4.33 -3.91 19.97
C ASP A 224 -5.60 -3.20 19.49
N LEU A 225 -5.49 -2.41 18.41
CA LEU A 225 -6.61 -1.69 17.82
C LEU A 225 -6.57 -1.78 16.29
N SER A 226 -7.65 -2.28 15.69
CA SER A 226 -7.80 -2.42 14.25
C SER A 226 -8.88 -1.47 13.74
N ILE A 227 -8.59 -0.72 12.66
CA ILE A 227 -9.54 0.17 12.00
C ILE A 227 -9.65 -0.24 10.53
N VAL A 228 -10.80 -0.79 10.13
CA VAL A 228 -11.11 -1.05 8.72
C VAL A 228 -11.53 0.27 8.07
N GLY A 229 -10.79 0.71 7.05
CA GLY A 229 -11.16 1.92 6.32
C GLY A 229 -10.10 2.38 5.32
N ASP A 230 -10.50 3.24 4.42
CA ASP A 230 -9.56 3.94 3.54
C ASP A 230 -8.73 4.93 4.38
N ALA A 231 -7.41 4.86 4.23
CA ALA A 231 -6.47 5.67 5.01
C ALA A 231 -6.76 7.18 4.92
N ALA A 232 -7.21 7.69 3.77
CA ALA A 232 -7.52 9.11 3.62
C ALA A 232 -8.67 9.54 4.54
N TYR A 233 -9.72 8.74 4.62
CA TYR A 233 -10.90 9.07 5.45
C TYR A 233 -10.61 8.87 6.93
N VAL A 234 -9.95 7.78 7.30
CA VAL A 234 -9.58 7.51 8.71
C VAL A 234 -8.63 8.59 9.24
N LEU A 235 -7.60 8.95 8.48
CA LEU A 235 -6.63 9.99 8.88
C LEU A 235 -7.31 11.36 9.00
N ASN A 236 -8.20 11.73 8.06
CA ASN A 236 -8.95 12.99 8.15
C ASN A 236 -9.89 13.03 9.36
N ALA A 237 -10.52 11.91 9.71
CA ALA A 237 -11.36 11.82 10.91
C ALA A 237 -10.55 11.85 12.21
N MET A 238 -9.33 11.29 12.20
CA MET A 238 -8.43 11.24 13.35
C MET A 238 -7.75 12.59 13.62
N LEU A 239 -7.36 13.30 12.56
CA LEU A 239 -6.56 14.53 12.65
C LEU A 239 -7.13 15.60 13.58
N PRO A 240 -8.45 15.92 13.62
CA PRO A 240 -8.98 16.89 14.58
C PRO A 240 -8.94 16.40 16.03
N LEU A 241 -8.90 15.10 16.28
CA LEU A 241 -8.92 14.48 17.62
C LEU A 241 -7.51 14.33 18.23
N VAL A 242 -6.48 14.27 17.39
CA VAL A 242 -5.09 14.22 17.86
C VAL A 242 -4.64 15.60 18.28
N GLU A 243 -4.04 15.70 19.46
CA GLU A 243 -3.53 16.95 20.04
C GLU A 243 -2.24 17.42 19.35
N GLU A 244 -1.99 18.72 19.37
CA GLU A 244 -0.68 19.25 19.04
C GLU A 244 0.27 18.93 20.20
N LYS A 245 1.32 18.16 19.94
CA LYS A 245 2.23 17.66 20.95
C LYS A 245 3.66 17.60 20.41
N LYS A 246 4.63 17.71 21.31
CA LYS A 246 6.05 17.54 21.00
C LYS A 246 6.64 16.40 21.81
N HIS A 247 7.62 15.72 21.23
CA HIS A 247 8.29 14.56 21.83
C HIS A 247 9.83 14.77 21.87
N PRO A 248 10.35 15.80 22.60
CA PRO A 248 11.74 16.20 22.48
C PRO A 248 12.73 15.11 22.88
N ASP A 249 12.45 14.32 23.91
CA ASP A 249 13.32 13.22 24.33
C ASP A 249 13.32 12.09 23.31
N TRP A 250 12.16 11.79 22.73
CA TRP A 250 12.04 10.80 21.67
C TRP A 250 12.77 11.22 20.40
N MET A 251 12.59 12.46 19.97
CA MET A 251 13.29 13.01 18.80
C MET A 251 14.80 13.09 19.03
N LYS A 252 15.25 13.37 20.25
CA LYS A 252 16.67 13.32 20.59
C LYS A 252 17.24 11.92 20.39
N MET A 253 16.58 10.88 20.89
CA MET A 253 17.00 9.49 20.67
C MET A 253 17.06 9.14 19.17
N ILE A 254 16.05 9.56 18.40
CA ILE A 254 16.00 9.37 16.94
C ILE A 254 17.24 10.00 16.29
N HIS A 255 17.57 11.26 16.61
CA HIS A 255 18.74 11.93 16.04
C HIS A 255 20.07 11.26 16.44
N GLU A 256 20.17 10.74 17.67
CA GLU A 256 21.35 9.98 18.11
C GLU A 256 21.53 8.67 17.32
N TRP A 257 20.44 8.03 16.93
CA TRP A 257 20.50 6.84 16.07
C TRP A 257 20.77 7.19 14.61
N GLN A 258 20.22 8.28 14.08
CA GLN A 258 20.50 8.77 12.72
C GLN A 258 21.99 9.06 12.53
N ALA A 259 22.67 9.52 13.55
CA ALA A 259 24.12 9.70 13.52
C ALA A 259 24.90 8.37 13.41
N GLN A 260 24.25 7.24 13.71
CA GLN A 260 24.83 5.89 13.62
C GLN A 260 24.38 5.14 12.36
N ASP A 261 23.45 5.71 11.57
CA ASP A 261 23.03 5.11 10.30
C ASP A 261 24.23 4.98 9.35
N TYR A 262 24.19 3.93 8.53
CA TYR A 262 25.22 3.72 7.53
C TYR A 262 25.26 4.86 6.50
N HIS A 263 26.39 5.52 6.43
CA HIS A 263 26.68 6.49 5.38
C HIS A 263 27.68 5.88 4.41
N PRO A 264 27.33 5.76 3.10
CA PRO A 264 28.27 5.18 2.14
C PRO A 264 29.55 6.01 2.04
N VAL A 265 30.68 5.35 2.24
CA VAL A 265 31.99 5.99 2.13
C VAL A 265 32.40 6.03 0.65
N SER A 266 32.74 7.22 0.18
CA SER A 266 33.30 7.40 -1.16
C SER A 266 34.77 7.02 -1.19
N ASP A 267 35.17 6.22 -2.16
CA ASP A 267 36.57 5.88 -2.44
C ASP A 267 37.04 6.74 -3.62
N ALA A 268 38.01 7.62 -3.39
CA ALA A 268 38.53 8.53 -4.41
C ALA A 268 39.25 7.81 -5.57
N SER A 269 39.62 6.54 -5.40
CA SER A 269 40.31 5.75 -6.41
C SER A 269 39.38 5.05 -7.41
N ARG A 270 38.08 5.00 -7.13
CA ARG A 270 37.08 4.32 -7.96
C ARG A 270 35.70 4.92 -7.83
N LEU A 271 34.93 4.79 -8.89
CA LEU A 271 33.51 5.19 -8.91
C LEU A 271 32.66 4.19 -8.13
N MET A 272 31.93 4.67 -7.13
CA MET A 272 31.05 3.84 -6.28
C MET A 272 29.59 3.92 -6.75
N PRO A 273 28.78 2.84 -6.60
CA PRO A 273 27.39 2.81 -7.07
C PRO A 273 26.53 3.97 -6.56
N HIS A 274 26.65 4.34 -5.29
CA HIS A 274 25.89 5.45 -4.71
C HIS A 274 26.23 6.81 -5.33
N GLN A 275 27.48 7.01 -5.78
CA GLN A 275 27.89 8.22 -6.48
C GLN A 275 27.23 8.33 -7.85
N VAL A 276 27.15 7.19 -8.60
CA VAL A 276 26.46 7.14 -9.90
C VAL A 276 24.97 7.46 -9.72
N ILE A 277 24.31 6.81 -8.74
CA ILE A 277 22.89 7.02 -8.48
C ILE A 277 22.63 8.48 -8.07
N GLY A 278 23.44 9.01 -7.17
CA GLY A 278 23.32 10.40 -6.72
C GLY A 278 23.48 11.39 -7.88
N GLU A 279 24.49 11.18 -8.75
CA GLU A 279 24.70 12.06 -9.90
C GLU A 279 23.56 11.97 -10.92
N VAL A 280 23.05 10.77 -11.21
CA VAL A 280 21.86 10.61 -12.08
C VAL A 280 20.66 11.34 -11.50
N CYS A 281 20.39 11.22 -10.19
CA CYS A 281 19.30 11.93 -9.54
C CYS A 281 19.47 13.47 -9.62
N ASN A 282 20.69 13.97 -9.41
CA ASN A 282 20.99 15.39 -9.49
C ASN A 282 20.79 15.95 -10.91
N GLN A 283 21.23 15.20 -11.92
CA GLN A 283 21.12 15.63 -13.33
C GLN A 283 19.68 15.55 -13.86
N CYS A 284 18.93 14.54 -13.49
CA CYS A 284 17.57 14.35 -13.97
C CYS A 284 16.52 15.21 -13.22
N GLY A 285 16.81 15.61 -12.00
CA GLY A 285 15.93 16.47 -11.19
C GLY A 285 14.68 15.77 -10.61
N PRO A 286 13.82 16.52 -9.91
CA PRO A 286 12.73 15.96 -9.10
C PRO A 286 11.53 15.43 -9.93
N GLU A 287 11.41 15.80 -11.19
CA GLU A 287 10.32 15.35 -12.08
C GLU A 287 10.62 14.01 -12.75
N ALA A 288 11.82 13.48 -12.57
CA ALA A 288 12.23 12.24 -13.22
C ALA A 288 11.56 11.01 -12.58
N VAL A 289 11.14 10.08 -13.43
CA VAL A 289 10.65 8.76 -13.01
C VAL A 289 11.75 7.73 -13.21
N TYR A 290 12.21 7.13 -12.12
CA TYR A 290 13.27 6.11 -12.15
C TYR A 290 12.66 4.71 -12.18
N VAL A 291 12.99 3.95 -13.20
CA VAL A 291 12.62 2.54 -13.33
C VAL A 291 13.88 1.71 -13.22
N THR A 292 13.96 0.93 -12.16
CA THR A 292 15.14 0.11 -11.86
C THR A 292 14.80 -1.38 -11.90
N ASP A 293 15.80 -2.20 -12.16
CA ASP A 293 15.73 -3.63 -11.85
C ASP A 293 15.95 -3.86 -10.34
N VAL A 294 15.94 -5.10 -9.89
CA VAL A 294 16.14 -5.46 -8.48
C VAL A 294 17.59 -5.82 -8.21
N GLY A 295 18.20 -5.17 -7.23
CA GLY A 295 19.58 -5.43 -6.85
C GLY A 295 20.05 -4.52 -5.71
N GLN A 296 21.36 -4.53 -5.43
CA GLN A 296 21.96 -3.71 -4.36
C GLN A 296 21.87 -2.21 -4.61
N HIS A 297 21.57 -1.79 -5.83
CA HIS A 297 21.36 -0.39 -6.20
C HIS A 297 19.99 0.15 -5.76
N GLN A 298 19.10 -0.70 -5.34
CA GLN A 298 17.74 -0.38 -4.88
C GLN A 298 17.72 -0.08 -3.37
#